data_405d810b58813e38c263d4f631534cc5
#
_entry.id   405d810b58813e38c263d4f631534cc5
#
_cell.length_a   1.000
_cell.length_b   1.000
_cell.length_c   1.000
_cell.angle_alpha   90.00
_cell.angle_beta   90.00
_cell.angle_gamma   90.00
#
_symmetry.space_group_name_H-M   'P 1'
#
loop_
_entity.id
_entity.type
_entity.pdbx_description
1 polymer ?
#
loop_
_entity_poly.entity_id
_entity_poly.type
_entity_poly.pdbx_seq_one_letter_code
_entity_poly.pdbx_strand_id
1 'polypeptide(L)'
;ELFERTRALPWADWIPRDSNFPVEGKSAKSQLYSVPDCQAIVKKAIVEKMKEQYHLQWFPETGPRYTIEVALLKDIATLTIDTSGAGLHKRGYRKLSAPAPLKETLAAALIDLSYWDSERILIDPFCGSGTIPIEAAMAGLNMAPGLKRGFAAEKWPVIPTRLWLVARDEAHDFIKRGQKLRIRGTDIDKEVLSLATTSSKIASIPPGLLTWKYWPIA
;
A
#
# COMPACT_ATOMS: atom_id res chain seq x y z
N GLU A 1 -23.38 -17.43 -13.91
CA GLU A 1 -21.96 -17.71 -14.17
C GLU A 1 -21.06 -17.14 -13.06
N LEU A 2 -21.13 -15.85 -12.70
CA LEU A 2 -20.33 -15.25 -11.61
C LEU A 2 -20.45 -16.02 -10.29
N PHE A 3 -21.68 -16.34 -9.86
CA PHE A 3 -21.95 -17.12 -8.66
C PHE A 3 -21.28 -18.50 -8.69
N GLU A 4 -21.53 -19.29 -9.73
CA GLU A 4 -21.06 -20.68 -9.81
C GLU A 4 -19.53 -20.77 -9.90
N ARG A 5 -18.90 -19.90 -10.70
CA ARG A 5 -17.45 -19.87 -10.80
C ARG A 5 -16.80 -19.41 -9.48
N THR A 6 -17.39 -18.43 -8.80
CA THR A 6 -16.92 -17.99 -7.49
C THR A 6 -17.04 -19.11 -6.46
N ARG A 7 -18.17 -19.81 -6.40
CA ARG A 7 -18.40 -20.91 -5.47
C ARG A 7 -17.46 -22.10 -5.70
N ALA A 8 -17.04 -22.33 -6.96
CA ALA A 8 -16.12 -23.42 -7.29
C ALA A 8 -14.69 -23.22 -6.77
N LEU A 9 -14.31 -22.02 -6.34
CA LEU A 9 -12.98 -21.73 -5.82
C LEU A 9 -12.78 -22.31 -4.39
N PRO A 10 -11.54 -22.67 -4.01
CA PRO A 10 -11.23 -23.32 -2.74
C PRO A 10 -11.09 -22.29 -1.60
N TRP A 11 -12.15 -21.56 -1.28
CA TRP A 11 -12.12 -20.46 -0.32
C TRP A 11 -11.64 -20.84 1.07
N ALA A 12 -11.97 -22.02 1.56
CA ALA A 12 -11.55 -22.48 2.90
C ALA A 12 -10.07 -22.79 3.01
N ASP A 13 -9.35 -22.95 1.89
CA ASP A 13 -7.89 -23.09 1.91
C ASP A 13 -7.20 -21.76 2.29
N TRP A 14 -7.88 -20.64 2.08
CA TRP A 14 -7.37 -19.30 2.33
C TRP A 14 -8.01 -18.60 3.54
N ILE A 15 -9.33 -18.78 3.71
CA ILE A 15 -10.14 -18.03 4.67
C ILE A 15 -10.57 -18.95 5.81
N PRO A 16 -9.98 -18.79 7.03
CA PRO A 16 -10.41 -19.51 8.22
C PRO A 16 -11.88 -19.27 8.57
N ARG A 17 -12.48 -20.22 9.27
CA ARG A 17 -13.91 -20.24 9.62
C ARG A 17 -14.42 -19.06 10.45
N ASP A 18 -13.52 -18.40 11.19
CA ASP A 18 -13.83 -17.27 12.08
C ASP A 18 -13.52 -15.91 11.44
N SER A 19 -13.01 -15.89 10.21
CA SER A 19 -12.53 -14.67 9.55
C SER A 19 -13.66 -13.73 9.13
N ASN A 20 -13.35 -12.43 9.17
CA ASN A 20 -14.17 -11.40 8.56
C ASN A 20 -13.76 -11.23 7.09
N PHE A 21 -14.67 -11.47 6.14
CA PHE A 21 -14.37 -11.41 4.70
C PHE A 21 -15.36 -10.50 3.94
N PRO A 22 -15.22 -9.18 4.07
CA PRO A 22 -16.00 -8.24 3.26
C PRO A 22 -15.64 -8.34 1.78
N VAL A 23 -16.63 -8.09 0.92
CA VAL A 23 -16.43 -8.04 -0.53
C VAL A 23 -16.53 -6.59 -0.99
N GLU A 24 -15.47 -6.08 -1.58
CA GLU A 24 -15.42 -4.80 -2.27
C GLU A 24 -15.56 -5.03 -3.78
N GLY A 25 -16.08 -4.05 -4.51
CA GLY A 25 -16.34 -4.23 -5.94
C GLY A 25 -16.06 -2.99 -6.75
N LYS A 26 -15.75 -3.22 -8.03
CA LYS A 26 -15.70 -2.18 -9.05
C LYS A 26 -16.12 -2.76 -10.39
N SER A 27 -16.78 -1.93 -11.21
CA SER A 27 -17.18 -2.34 -12.56
C SER A 27 -16.95 -1.21 -13.54
N ALA A 28 -16.36 -1.52 -14.69
CA ALA A 28 -16.17 -0.59 -15.79
C ALA A 28 -16.36 -1.28 -17.13
N LYS A 29 -17.14 -0.66 -18.02
CA LYS A 29 -17.38 -1.15 -19.38
C LYS A 29 -17.83 -2.63 -19.42
N SER A 30 -18.71 -3.03 -18.50
CA SER A 30 -19.20 -4.40 -18.34
C SER A 30 -20.73 -4.43 -18.27
N GLN A 31 -21.33 -5.52 -18.72
CA GLN A 31 -22.79 -5.77 -18.65
C GLN A 31 -23.25 -5.85 -17.19
N LEU A 32 -22.45 -6.49 -16.33
CA LEU A 32 -22.67 -6.48 -14.88
C LEU A 32 -22.13 -5.15 -14.30
N TYR A 33 -22.96 -4.13 -14.31
CA TYR A 33 -22.58 -2.77 -13.87
C TYR A 33 -22.97 -2.46 -12.42
N SER A 34 -23.95 -3.17 -11.85
CA SER A 34 -24.36 -2.97 -10.45
C SER A 34 -23.32 -3.55 -9.50
N VAL A 35 -22.46 -2.69 -8.98
CA VAL A 35 -21.41 -3.10 -8.03
C VAL A 35 -21.99 -3.74 -6.77
N PRO A 36 -23.05 -3.20 -6.10
CA PRO A 36 -23.64 -3.84 -4.93
C PRO A 36 -24.15 -5.26 -5.20
N ASP A 37 -24.77 -5.50 -6.35
CA ASP A 37 -25.28 -6.83 -6.68
C ASP A 37 -24.14 -7.81 -6.93
N CYS A 38 -23.07 -7.38 -7.61
CA CYS A 38 -21.90 -8.21 -7.81
C CYS A 38 -21.22 -8.57 -6.48
N GLN A 39 -21.10 -7.62 -5.56
CA GLN A 39 -20.59 -7.86 -4.20
C GLN A 39 -21.46 -8.87 -3.44
N ALA A 40 -22.79 -8.71 -3.47
CA ALA A 40 -23.72 -9.61 -2.82
C ALA A 40 -23.67 -11.03 -3.38
N ILE A 41 -23.60 -11.16 -4.72
CA ILE A 41 -23.49 -12.46 -5.42
C ILE A 41 -22.18 -13.16 -5.04
N VAL A 42 -21.06 -12.45 -5.06
CA VAL A 42 -19.75 -13.01 -4.70
C VAL A 42 -19.72 -13.38 -3.21
N LYS A 43 -20.19 -12.51 -2.31
CA LYS A 43 -20.26 -12.81 -0.86
C LYS A 43 -21.10 -14.05 -0.63
N LYS A 44 -22.29 -14.16 -1.25
CA LYS A 44 -23.16 -15.32 -1.12
C LYS A 44 -22.48 -16.61 -1.60
N ALA A 45 -21.84 -16.58 -2.76
CA ALA A 45 -21.15 -17.73 -3.32
C ALA A 45 -20.03 -18.27 -2.40
N ILE A 46 -19.24 -17.35 -1.81
CA ILE A 46 -18.21 -17.68 -0.83
C ILE A 46 -18.81 -18.29 0.43
N VAL A 47 -19.85 -17.65 0.99
CA VAL A 47 -20.52 -18.12 2.20
C VAL A 47 -21.08 -19.54 2.00
N GLU A 48 -21.75 -19.82 0.87
CA GLU A 48 -22.26 -21.14 0.59
C GLU A 48 -21.16 -22.20 0.48
N LYS A 49 -20.06 -21.87 -0.22
CA LYS A 49 -18.91 -22.77 -0.30
C LYS A 49 -18.28 -23.04 1.08
N MET A 50 -18.12 -22.01 1.89
CA MET A 50 -17.55 -22.16 3.22
C MET A 50 -18.47 -22.92 4.18
N LYS A 51 -19.80 -22.74 4.06
CA LYS A 51 -20.78 -23.54 4.82
C LYS A 51 -20.64 -25.03 4.53
N GLU A 52 -20.48 -25.40 3.27
CA GLU A 52 -20.26 -26.78 2.87
C GLU A 52 -18.96 -27.37 3.48
N GLN A 53 -17.87 -26.60 3.42
CA GLN A 53 -16.56 -27.09 3.86
C GLN A 53 -16.40 -27.09 5.39
N TYR A 54 -16.93 -26.09 6.07
CA TYR A 54 -16.80 -25.99 7.53
C TYR A 54 -17.99 -26.58 8.31
N HIS A 55 -19.04 -27.05 7.61
CA HIS A 55 -20.30 -27.54 8.21
C HIS A 55 -20.92 -26.56 9.22
N LEU A 56 -20.82 -25.25 8.95
CA LEU A 56 -21.36 -24.17 9.77
C LEU A 56 -22.52 -23.47 9.05
N GLN A 57 -23.53 -23.05 9.82
CA GLN A 57 -24.62 -22.24 9.30
C GLN A 57 -24.38 -20.74 9.43
N TRP A 58 -23.51 -20.34 10.34
CA TRP A 58 -23.19 -18.96 10.65
C TRP A 58 -21.69 -18.80 10.91
N PHE A 59 -21.11 -17.65 10.50
CA PHE A 59 -19.71 -17.31 10.68
C PHE A 59 -19.60 -16.17 11.68
N PRO A 60 -18.80 -16.30 12.78
CA PRO A 60 -18.70 -15.30 13.84
C PRO A 60 -18.00 -14.01 13.43
N GLU A 61 -17.23 -14.02 12.34
CA GLU A 61 -16.46 -12.87 11.81
C GLU A 61 -15.58 -12.14 12.87
N THR A 62 -15.09 -12.88 13.86
CA THR A 62 -14.26 -12.37 14.96
C THR A 62 -12.76 -12.44 14.69
N GLY A 63 -12.38 -13.18 13.67
CA GLY A 63 -11.00 -13.43 13.27
C GLY A 63 -10.42 -12.37 12.34
N PRO A 64 -9.30 -12.66 11.68
CA PRO A 64 -8.62 -11.74 10.78
C PRO A 64 -9.47 -11.33 9.59
N ARG A 65 -9.22 -10.11 9.09
CA ARG A 65 -9.92 -9.58 7.92
C ARG A 65 -9.25 -10.05 6.62
N TYR A 66 -10.08 -10.59 5.71
CA TYR A 66 -9.73 -10.99 4.35
C TYR A 66 -10.60 -10.20 3.37
N THR A 67 -10.18 -9.02 2.97
CA THR A 67 -10.95 -8.23 2.01
C THR A 67 -10.84 -8.87 0.62
N ILE A 68 -11.99 -9.20 0.02
CA ILE A 68 -12.08 -9.76 -1.31
C ILE A 68 -12.52 -8.65 -2.24
N GLU A 69 -11.84 -8.46 -3.37
CA GLU A 69 -12.26 -7.53 -4.40
C GLU A 69 -12.79 -8.28 -5.61
N VAL A 70 -13.97 -7.91 -6.09
CA VAL A 70 -14.49 -8.29 -7.40
C VAL A 70 -14.36 -7.12 -8.36
N ALA A 71 -13.49 -7.25 -9.34
CA ALA A 71 -13.28 -6.26 -10.39
C ALA A 71 -13.85 -6.78 -11.71
N LEU A 72 -14.79 -6.03 -12.29
CA LEU A 72 -15.35 -6.32 -13.61
C LEU A 72 -14.82 -5.29 -14.60
N LEU A 73 -14.14 -5.75 -15.63
CA LEU A 73 -13.63 -4.90 -16.70
C LEU A 73 -13.87 -5.58 -18.04
N LYS A 74 -14.65 -4.94 -18.93
CA LYS A 74 -14.96 -5.47 -20.26
C LYS A 74 -15.48 -6.93 -20.20
N ASP A 75 -16.43 -7.18 -19.29
CA ASP A 75 -17.05 -8.47 -19.02
C ASP A 75 -16.12 -9.57 -18.49
N ILE A 76 -14.89 -9.21 -18.09
CA ILE A 76 -13.99 -10.12 -17.39
C ILE A 76 -14.08 -9.84 -15.89
N ALA A 77 -14.42 -10.87 -15.10
CA ALA A 77 -14.43 -10.80 -13.63
C ALA A 77 -13.10 -11.29 -13.07
N THR A 78 -12.44 -10.44 -12.29
CA THR A 78 -11.24 -10.79 -11.53
C THR A 78 -11.56 -10.77 -10.05
N LEU A 79 -11.28 -11.87 -9.35
CA LEU A 79 -11.41 -11.97 -7.90
C LEU A 79 -10.01 -11.95 -7.28
N THR A 80 -9.81 -11.10 -6.28
CA THR A 80 -8.55 -10.99 -5.55
C THR A 80 -8.79 -10.95 -4.05
N ILE A 81 -7.81 -11.41 -3.27
CA ILE A 81 -7.77 -11.24 -1.81
C ILE A 81 -6.72 -10.15 -1.52
N ASP A 82 -7.12 -9.07 -0.84
CA ASP A 82 -6.23 -7.96 -0.51
C ASP A 82 -5.30 -8.35 0.65
N THR A 83 -4.03 -8.61 0.33
CA THR A 83 -2.96 -8.89 1.29
C THR A 83 -2.37 -7.63 1.91
N SER A 84 -2.56 -6.49 1.28
CA SER A 84 -1.93 -5.21 1.66
C SER A 84 -2.72 -4.44 2.71
N GLY A 85 -4.05 -4.44 2.65
CA GLY A 85 -4.94 -3.64 3.47
C GLY A 85 -4.94 -2.17 3.07
N ALA A 86 -4.39 -1.30 3.90
CA ALA A 86 -4.26 0.12 3.56
C ALA A 86 -3.46 0.31 2.27
N GLY A 87 -3.88 1.23 1.39
CA GLY A 87 -3.25 1.44 0.09
C GLY A 87 -1.72 1.61 0.18
N LEU A 88 -0.98 1.07 -0.78
CA LEU A 88 0.50 1.01 -0.77
C LEU A 88 1.18 2.39 -0.75
N HIS A 89 0.48 3.45 -1.15
CA HIS A 89 0.97 4.83 -1.00
C HIS A 89 1.14 5.23 0.47
N LYS A 90 0.39 4.63 1.41
CA LYS A 90 0.53 4.89 2.85
C LYS A 90 1.77 4.18 3.38
N ARG A 91 2.95 4.78 3.20
CA ARG A 91 4.25 4.24 3.61
C ARG A 91 4.46 4.21 5.13
N GLY A 92 3.68 5.00 5.88
CA GLY A 92 3.76 5.10 7.33
C GLY A 92 4.60 6.28 7.84
N TYR A 93 5.31 7.00 6.98
CA TYR A 93 6.11 8.15 7.41
C TYR A 93 5.32 9.48 7.47
N ARG A 94 4.18 9.58 6.78
CA ARG A 94 3.34 10.77 6.79
C ARG A 94 2.27 10.67 7.88
N LYS A 95 2.48 11.32 9.01
CA LYS A 95 1.50 11.44 10.10
C LYS A 95 0.64 12.71 9.99
N LEU A 96 1.24 13.79 9.47
CA LEU A 96 0.59 15.06 9.20
C LEU A 96 0.64 15.30 7.69
N SER A 97 -0.47 15.75 7.10
CA SER A 97 -0.55 15.99 5.66
C SER A 97 -0.89 17.45 5.37
N ALA A 98 -0.21 18.01 4.39
CA ALA A 98 -0.65 19.24 3.72
C ALA A 98 -1.93 18.96 2.92
N PRO A 99 -2.70 19.97 2.52
CA PRO A 99 -3.81 19.81 1.59
C PRO A 99 -3.32 19.13 0.29
N ALA A 100 -4.06 18.09 -0.18
CA ALA A 100 -3.84 17.41 -1.46
C ALA A 100 -2.37 16.97 -1.76
N PRO A 101 -1.70 16.22 -0.88
CA PRO A 101 -0.32 15.80 -1.13
C PRO A 101 -0.24 14.79 -2.27
N LEU A 102 0.88 14.80 -3.01
CA LEU A 102 1.18 13.77 -4.00
C LEU A 102 1.21 12.38 -3.33
N LYS A 103 0.62 11.38 -3.97
CA LYS A 103 0.70 10.00 -3.48
C LYS A 103 2.14 9.49 -3.58
N GLU A 104 2.62 8.83 -2.55
CA GLU A 104 3.99 8.31 -2.45
C GLU A 104 4.31 7.33 -3.59
N THR A 105 3.35 6.47 -3.97
CA THR A 105 3.52 5.55 -5.11
C THR A 105 3.68 6.30 -6.44
N LEU A 106 3.02 7.45 -6.61
CA LEU A 106 3.17 8.25 -7.81
C LEU A 106 4.52 8.99 -7.81
N ALA A 107 4.96 9.51 -6.67
CA ALA A 107 6.28 10.11 -6.52
C ALA A 107 7.40 9.10 -6.85
N ALA A 108 7.32 7.88 -6.33
CA ALA A 108 8.26 6.81 -6.63
C ALA A 108 8.29 6.49 -8.14
N ALA A 109 7.12 6.38 -8.77
CA ALA A 109 7.04 6.14 -10.22
C ALA A 109 7.65 7.28 -11.05
N LEU A 110 7.47 8.55 -10.64
CA LEU A 110 8.10 9.69 -11.31
C LEU A 110 9.64 9.65 -11.20
N ILE A 111 10.16 9.24 -10.04
CA ILE A 111 11.61 9.08 -9.83
C ILE A 111 12.16 7.98 -10.75
N ASP A 112 11.51 6.83 -10.79
CA ASP A 112 11.88 5.71 -11.67
C ASP A 112 11.90 6.14 -13.15
N LEU A 113 10.83 6.82 -13.60
CA LEU A 113 10.71 7.29 -14.99
C LEU A 113 11.71 8.41 -15.34
N SER A 114 12.24 9.14 -14.34
CA SER A 114 13.24 10.18 -14.57
C SER A 114 14.65 9.64 -14.79
N TYR A 115 14.85 8.35 -14.64
CA TYR A 115 16.18 7.69 -14.66
C TYR A 115 17.16 8.31 -13.65
N TRP A 116 16.63 8.88 -12.54
CA TRP A 116 17.48 9.38 -11.47
C TRP A 116 18.11 8.21 -10.70
N ASP A 117 19.37 8.39 -10.34
CA ASP A 117 20.13 7.48 -9.48
C ASP A 117 20.83 8.23 -8.35
N SER A 118 21.39 7.49 -7.39
CA SER A 118 22.00 8.05 -6.17
C SER A 118 23.26 8.91 -6.42
N GLU A 119 23.88 8.84 -7.58
CA GLU A 119 25.06 9.63 -7.94
C GLU A 119 24.67 11.01 -8.51
N ARG A 120 23.41 11.19 -8.88
CA ARG A 120 22.90 12.43 -9.47
C ARG A 120 22.31 13.35 -8.40
N ILE A 121 22.39 14.66 -8.66
CA ILE A 121 21.69 15.66 -7.84
C ILE A 121 20.19 15.60 -8.19
N LEU A 122 19.35 15.61 -7.15
CA LEU A 122 17.90 15.81 -7.29
C LEU A 122 17.51 17.14 -6.64
N ILE A 123 16.80 17.97 -7.37
CA ILE A 123 16.24 19.23 -6.86
C ILE A 123 14.75 19.24 -7.15
N ASP A 124 13.96 19.41 -6.09
CA ASP A 124 12.52 19.65 -6.20
C ASP A 124 12.23 21.10 -5.75
N PRO A 125 12.00 22.02 -6.70
CA PRO A 125 11.86 23.45 -6.39
C PRO A 125 10.52 23.81 -5.74
N PHE A 126 9.53 22.90 -5.75
CA PHE A 126 8.17 23.08 -5.22
C PHE A 126 7.77 21.86 -4.39
N CYS A 127 8.60 21.49 -3.43
CA CYS A 127 8.56 20.17 -2.81
C CYS A 127 7.36 19.94 -1.89
N GLY A 128 6.64 20.99 -1.49
CA GLY A 128 5.55 20.86 -0.54
C GLY A 128 5.99 20.12 0.73
N SER A 129 5.24 19.11 1.12
CA SER A 129 5.58 18.24 2.25
C SER A 129 6.71 17.21 1.99
N GLY A 130 7.45 17.37 0.88
CA GLY A 130 8.68 16.65 0.59
C GLY A 130 8.50 15.23 0.04
N THR A 131 7.37 14.90 -0.59
CA THR A 131 7.09 13.53 -1.04
C THR A 131 8.13 13.03 -2.03
N ILE A 132 8.43 13.77 -3.10
CA ILE A 132 9.42 13.37 -4.12
C ILE A 132 10.82 13.24 -3.50
N PRO A 133 11.37 14.22 -2.76
CA PRO A 133 12.66 14.08 -2.12
C PRO A 133 12.77 12.90 -1.15
N ILE A 134 11.72 12.60 -0.38
CA ILE A 134 11.71 11.48 0.58
C ILE A 134 11.71 10.15 -0.16
N GLU A 135 10.86 9.96 -1.17
CA GLU A 135 10.82 8.73 -1.97
C GLU A 135 12.13 8.52 -2.74
N ALA A 136 12.74 9.60 -3.26
CA ALA A 136 14.07 9.53 -3.88
C ALA A 136 15.15 9.09 -2.88
N ALA A 137 15.15 9.64 -1.66
CA ALA A 137 16.09 9.22 -0.63
C ALA A 137 15.89 7.76 -0.23
N MET A 138 14.65 7.31 -0.09
CA MET A 138 14.35 5.88 0.18
C MET A 138 14.85 4.99 -0.94
N ALA A 139 14.62 5.34 -2.20
CA ALA A 139 15.10 4.59 -3.36
C ALA A 139 16.65 4.56 -3.41
N GLY A 140 17.31 5.71 -3.26
CA GLY A 140 18.77 5.82 -3.27
C GLY A 140 19.46 5.05 -2.14
N LEU A 141 18.80 4.96 -0.97
CA LEU A 141 19.25 4.16 0.17
C LEU A 141 18.83 2.68 0.07
N ASN A 142 18.12 2.27 -0.95
CA ASN A 142 17.52 0.93 -1.06
C ASN A 142 16.62 0.58 0.15
N MET A 143 15.86 1.53 0.65
CA MET A 143 14.93 1.33 1.76
C MET A 143 13.60 0.79 1.25
N ALA A 144 13.20 -0.39 1.70
CA ALA A 144 11.92 -0.97 1.32
C ALA A 144 10.75 -0.09 1.81
N PRO A 145 9.82 0.32 0.92
CA PRO A 145 8.74 1.24 1.26
C PRO A 145 7.71 0.67 2.23
N GLY A 146 7.76 -0.66 2.48
CA GLY A 146 6.88 -1.37 3.40
C GLY A 146 7.35 -1.39 4.87
N LEU A 147 8.57 -0.96 5.19
CA LEU A 147 9.17 -1.12 6.52
C LEU A 147 8.41 -0.42 7.65
N LYS A 148 7.75 0.70 7.37
CA LYS A 148 7.04 1.53 8.36
C LYS A 148 5.53 1.32 8.40
N ARG A 149 5.02 0.31 7.67
CA ARG A 149 3.59 0.00 7.61
C ARG A 149 3.31 -1.45 7.98
N GLY A 150 2.08 -1.74 8.39
CA GLY A 150 1.57 -3.11 8.49
C GLY A 150 0.87 -3.53 7.19
N PHE A 151 0.74 -4.83 7.01
CA PHE A 151 -0.02 -5.47 5.93
C PHE A 151 -1.18 -6.28 6.51
N ALA A 152 -2.30 -6.38 5.80
CA ALA A 152 -3.45 -7.17 6.26
C ALA A 152 -3.05 -8.63 6.49
N ALA A 153 -2.24 -9.19 5.61
CA ALA A 153 -1.79 -10.58 5.67
C ALA A 153 -0.86 -10.91 6.86
N GLU A 154 -0.32 -9.92 7.56
CA GLU A 154 0.46 -10.16 8.79
C GLU A 154 -0.37 -10.83 9.91
N LYS A 155 -1.68 -10.65 9.85
CA LYS A 155 -2.63 -11.21 10.84
C LYS A 155 -3.19 -12.58 10.42
N TRP A 156 -2.81 -13.09 9.23
CA TRP A 156 -3.37 -14.32 8.69
C TRP A 156 -2.64 -15.55 9.25
N PRO A 157 -3.34 -16.51 9.88
CA PRO A 157 -2.71 -17.68 10.47
C PRO A 157 -1.94 -18.55 9.47
N VAL A 158 -2.30 -18.49 8.19
CA VAL A 158 -1.63 -19.24 7.11
C VAL A 158 -0.20 -18.78 6.86
N ILE A 159 0.14 -17.54 7.27
CA ILE A 159 1.50 -16.99 7.14
C ILE A 159 2.11 -16.86 8.54
N PRO A 160 3.07 -17.70 8.91
CA PRO A 160 3.71 -17.62 10.22
C PRO A 160 4.35 -16.25 10.48
N THR A 161 4.08 -15.66 11.64
CA THR A 161 4.58 -14.31 12.02
C THR A 161 6.11 -14.20 11.89
N ARG A 162 6.84 -15.28 12.14
CA ARG A 162 8.31 -15.30 11.99
C ARG A 162 8.78 -14.93 10.59
N LEU A 163 8.01 -15.28 9.55
CA LEU A 163 8.38 -14.96 8.16
C LEU A 163 8.33 -13.46 7.89
N TRP A 164 7.38 -12.75 8.51
CA TRP A 164 7.31 -11.29 8.45
C TRP A 164 8.48 -10.63 9.16
N LEU A 165 8.91 -11.16 10.30
CA LEU A 165 10.09 -10.67 11.02
C LEU A 165 11.35 -10.88 10.18
N VAL A 166 11.58 -12.08 9.66
CA VAL A 166 12.73 -12.38 8.79
C VAL A 166 12.76 -11.46 7.57
N ALA A 167 11.62 -11.29 6.88
CA ALA A 167 11.54 -10.42 5.71
C ALA A 167 11.82 -8.93 6.04
N ARG A 168 11.43 -8.47 7.24
CA ARG A 168 11.74 -7.10 7.69
C ARG A 168 13.22 -6.94 8.05
N ASP A 169 13.81 -7.92 8.73
CA ASP A 169 15.24 -7.91 9.06
C ASP A 169 16.08 -7.91 7.79
N GLU A 170 15.76 -8.79 6.84
CA GLU A 170 16.40 -8.83 5.52
C GLU A 170 16.29 -7.47 4.79
N ALA A 171 15.09 -6.87 4.79
CA ALA A 171 14.89 -5.55 4.17
C ALA A 171 15.69 -4.43 4.88
N HIS A 172 15.91 -4.55 6.20
CA HIS A 172 16.78 -3.64 6.94
C HIS A 172 18.26 -3.83 6.60
N ASP A 173 18.70 -5.04 6.34
CA ASP A 173 20.08 -5.36 5.98
C ASP A 173 20.45 -4.83 4.58
N PHE A 174 19.48 -4.79 3.68
CA PHE A 174 19.67 -4.22 2.33
C PHE A 174 19.80 -2.69 2.30
N ILE A 175 19.55 -1.98 3.40
CA ILE A 175 19.68 -0.52 3.44
C ILE A 175 21.13 -0.10 3.29
N LYS A 176 21.42 0.71 2.27
CA LYS A 176 22.75 1.27 1.98
C LYS A 176 23.07 2.45 2.91
N ARG A 177 23.42 2.17 4.15
CA ARG A 177 23.62 3.19 5.22
C ARG A 177 24.78 4.16 4.96
N GLY A 178 25.75 3.78 4.16
CA GLY A 178 26.89 4.61 3.79
C GLY A 178 26.71 5.43 2.52
N GLN A 179 25.57 5.29 1.82
CA GLN A 179 25.31 5.99 0.57
C GLN A 179 25.19 7.49 0.81
N LYS A 180 25.94 8.27 0.02
CA LYS A 180 25.81 9.73 -0.02
C LYS A 180 24.75 10.12 -1.05
N LEU A 181 23.83 10.98 -0.66
CA LEU A 181 22.80 11.51 -1.54
C LEU A 181 22.89 13.03 -1.60
N ARG A 182 22.57 13.61 -2.74
CA ARG A 182 22.50 15.05 -2.97
C ARG A 182 21.10 15.45 -3.38
N ILE A 183 20.20 15.52 -2.39
CA ILE A 183 18.78 15.78 -2.62
C ILE A 183 18.38 17.08 -1.90
N ARG A 184 17.74 17.98 -2.61
CA ARG A 184 17.24 19.26 -2.08
C ARG A 184 15.78 19.46 -2.43
N GLY A 185 14.98 19.78 -1.42
CA GLY A 185 13.62 20.31 -1.59
C GLY A 185 13.57 21.78 -1.22
N THR A 186 12.86 22.58 -2.01
CA THR A 186 12.60 23.98 -1.71
C THR A 186 11.12 24.27 -1.82
N ASP A 187 10.64 25.20 -1.02
CA ASP A 187 9.24 25.70 -1.08
C ASP A 187 9.17 27.12 -0.55
N ILE A 188 8.11 27.83 -0.96
CA ILE A 188 7.77 29.18 -0.45
C ILE A 188 7.07 29.12 0.91
N ASP A 189 6.50 27.98 1.27
CA ASP A 189 5.78 27.78 2.53
C ASP A 189 6.66 27.09 3.57
N LYS A 190 6.98 27.83 4.63
CA LYS A 190 7.81 27.31 5.75
C LYS A 190 7.10 26.19 6.54
N GLU A 191 5.76 26.22 6.60
CA GLU A 191 5.01 25.23 7.36
C GLU A 191 5.09 23.87 6.67
N VAL A 192 4.93 23.83 5.33
CA VAL A 192 5.07 22.56 4.60
C VAL A 192 6.49 22.01 4.64
N LEU A 193 7.52 22.88 4.68
CA LEU A 193 8.92 22.44 4.90
C LEU A 193 9.14 21.85 6.29
N SER A 194 8.44 22.33 7.32
CA SER A 194 8.44 21.71 8.64
C SER A 194 7.83 20.31 8.60
N LEU A 195 6.73 20.14 7.85
CA LEU A 195 6.11 18.81 7.61
C LEU A 195 7.08 17.88 6.86
N ALA A 196 7.77 18.38 5.83
CA ALA A 196 8.77 17.64 5.08
C ALA A 196 9.92 17.15 5.99
N THR A 197 10.42 18.03 6.86
CA THR A 197 11.44 17.69 7.85
C THR A 197 10.97 16.61 8.83
N THR A 198 9.75 16.72 9.32
CA THR A 198 9.15 15.73 10.23
C THR A 198 8.97 14.39 9.54
N SER A 199 8.42 14.38 8.33
CA SER A 199 8.18 13.18 7.54
C SER A 199 9.49 12.45 7.21
N SER A 200 10.56 13.18 6.85
CA SER A 200 11.87 12.58 6.57
C SER A 200 12.49 11.89 7.81
N LYS A 201 12.31 12.47 8.99
CA LYS A 201 12.73 11.85 10.27
C LYS A 201 11.94 10.57 10.56
N ILE A 202 10.60 10.59 10.37
CA ILE A 202 9.76 9.41 10.54
C ILE A 202 10.13 8.34 9.52
N ALA A 203 10.45 8.70 8.28
CA ALA A 203 10.96 7.79 7.26
C ALA A 203 12.33 7.19 7.63
N SER A 204 12.98 7.68 8.69
CA SER A 204 14.33 7.28 9.11
C SER A 204 15.41 7.60 8.07
N ILE A 205 15.24 8.68 7.31
CA ILE A 205 16.29 9.19 6.42
C ILE A 205 17.40 9.80 7.29
N PRO A 206 18.66 9.38 7.12
CA PRO A 206 19.79 9.93 7.87
C PRO A 206 19.91 11.45 7.71
N PRO A 207 20.28 12.18 8.78
CA PRO A 207 20.51 13.62 8.71
C PRO A 207 21.57 13.97 7.65
N GLY A 208 21.35 15.07 6.94
CA GLY A 208 22.30 15.59 5.93
C GLY A 208 22.11 15.03 4.51
N LEU A 209 21.35 13.96 4.32
CA LEU A 209 21.06 13.43 2.97
C LEU A 209 19.95 14.21 2.25
N LEU A 210 19.04 14.80 3.01
CA LEU A 210 18.01 15.71 2.51
C LEU A 210 18.26 17.11 3.05
N THR A 211 18.17 18.11 2.18
CA THR A 211 18.22 19.52 2.58
C THR A 211 16.93 20.21 2.20
N TRP A 212 16.36 20.97 3.13
CA TRP A 212 15.15 21.75 2.95
C TRP A 212 15.50 23.24 2.97
N LYS A 213 15.05 24.00 1.98
CA LYS A 213 15.35 25.41 1.91
C LYS A 213 14.09 26.23 1.59
N TYR A 214 13.81 27.22 2.40
CA TYR A 214 12.85 28.25 2.07
C TYR A 214 13.37 29.05 0.87
N TRP A 215 12.58 29.11 -0.18
CA TRP A 215 12.93 29.85 -1.39
C TRP A 215 11.74 30.70 -1.84
N PRO A 216 11.72 32.01 -1.49
CA PRO A 216 10.72 32.92 -2.04
C PRO A 216 10.96 33.05 -3.54
N ILE A 217 9.95 32.79 -4.34
CA ILE A 217 9.97 33.12 -5.76
C ILE A 217 9.88 34.65 -5.84
N ALA A 218 10.88 35.28 -6.40
CA ALA A 218 10.89 36.73 -6.64
C ALA A 218 10.00 37.07 -7.84
#